data_d960a4944e1e4df29d68193286e1afb8
#
_entry.id   d960a4944e1e4df29d68193286e1afb8
#
_cell.length_a   1.000
_cell.length_b   1.000
_cell.length_c   1.000
_cell.angle_alpha   90.00
_cell.angle_beta   90.00
_cell.angle_gamma   90.00
#
_symmetry.space_group_name_H-M   'P 1'
#
loop_
_entity.id
_entity.type
_entity.pdbx_description
1 polymer ?
#
loop_
_entity_poly.entity_id
_entity_poly.type
_entity_poly.pdbx_seq_one_letter_code
_entity_poly.pdbx_strand_id
1 'polypeptide(L)'
;IMAGLVGSEMCIRDSYIDGVNNNSDDCINKALLADTDVIVTATGNVNVCDRFILDNLKSGTMVCNIGHFDNEIDTQYMRDHWHWEEIKPQVHKISKTKEANDKNYIVLLAEGRLVNLGNATGHPSRIMDGSFANQVLAQMFLYKQAFATINDEEKKKELLKVEVLPMELDEEVAQYMVEGFGGVVTKLTKDQADYINVDVKGPYKPESYKY
;
A
#
# COMPACT_ATOMS: atom_id res chain seq x y z
N ILE A 1 -10.33 4.49 -11.47
CA ILE A 1 -10.40 5.41 -10.32
C ILE A 1 -9.64 4.76 -9.18
N MET A 2 -8.61 5.41 -8.72
CA MET A 2 -7.84 4.95 -7.56
C MET A 2 -8.34 5.71 -6.34
N ALA A 3 -8.94 5.01 -5.38
CA ALA A 3 -9.26 5.55 -4.09
C ALA A 3 -8.02 5.43 -3.17
N GLY A 4 -7.60 6.51 -2.56
CA GLY A 4 -6.58 6.47 -1.49
C GLY A 4 -5.12 6.63 -1.90
N LEU A 5 -4.80 7.15 -3.08
CA LEU A 5 -3.41 7.49 -3.38
C LEU A 5 -3.10 8.96 -3.09
N VAL A 6 -2.00 9.16 -2.38
CA VAL A 6 -1.51 10.48 -1.96
C VAL A 6 -0.99 11.28 -3.16
N GLY A 7 -1.81 12.17 -3.66
CA GLY A 7 -1.48 13.13 -4.70
C GLY A 7 -2.68 14.00 -4.98
N SER A 8 -2.48 15.29 -5.23
CA SER A 8 -3.56 16.29 -5.30
C SER A 8 -4.66 15.97 -6.33
N GLU A 9 -4.33 15.37 -7.45
CA GLU A 9 -5.33 14.98 -8.47
C GLU A 9 -6.12 13.73 -8.10
N MET A 10 -5.55 12.83 -7.33
CA MET A 10 -6.22 11.61 -6.90
C MET A 10 -7.17 11.85 -5.73
N CYS A 11 -6.84 12.75 -4.82
CA CYS A 11 -7.76 13.17 -3.76
C CYS A 11 -9.06 13.78 -4.32
N ILE A 12 -9.01 14.47 -5.46
CA ILE A 12 -10.21 15.01 -6.11
C ILE A 12 -11.10 13.87 -6.62
N ARG A 13 -10.52 12.79 -7.15
CA ARG A 13 -11.29 11.63 -7.61
C ARG A 13 -11.83 10.78 -6.48
N ASP A 14 -11.11 10.67 -5.38
CA ASP A 14 -11.57 10.02 -4.15
C ASP A 14 -12.80 10.73 -3.57
N SER A 15 -12.85 12.05 -3.64
CA SER A 15 -14.01 12.84 -3.21
C SER A 15 -15.28 12.52 -3.99
N TYR A 16 -15.18 12.11 -5.24
CA TYR A 16 -16.34 11.67 -6.04
C TYR A 16 -16.87 10.30 -5.60
N ILE A 17 -16.03 9.42 -5.11
CA ILE A 17 -16.45 8.10 -4.61
C ILE A 17 -17.06 8.23 -3.20
N ASP A 18 -16.47 9.02 -2.33
CA ASP A 18 -17.04 9.30 -1.01
C ASP A 18 -18.46 9.91 -1.09
N GLY A 19 -18.74 10.70 -2.11
CA GLY A 19 -20.09 11.20 -2.37
C GLY A 19 -21.11 10.10 -2.73
N VAL A 20 -20.66 8.92 -3.15
CA VAL A 20 -21.52 7.77 -3.47
C VAL A 20 -22.08 7.12 -2.19
N ASN A 21 -21.31 7.08 -1.12
CA ASN A 21 -21.69 6.43 0.15
C ASN A 21 -22.74 7.21 0.95
N ASN A 22 -23.03 8.44 0.58
CA ASN A 22 -23.95 9.31 1.33
C ASN A 22 -25.43 9.19 0.94
N ASN A 23 -25.88 8.09 0.30
CA ASN A 23 -27.28 7.87 -0.11
C ASN A 23 -27.89 9.07 -0.90
N SER A 24 -27.07 9.95 -1.43
CA SER A 24 -27.58 11.01 -2.31
C SER A 24 -27.92 10.35 -3.64
N ASP A 25 -29.12 10.61 -4.15
CA ASP A 25 -29.55 10.26 -5.50
C ASP A 25 -28.75 11.01 -6.58
N ASP A 26 -27.44 11.16 -6.35
CA ASP A 26 -26.57 11.92 -7.20
C ASP A 26 -26.31 11.12 -8.49
N CYS A 27 -27.05 11.45 -9.53
CA CYS A 27 -26.97 10.83 -10.86
C CYS A 27 -25.55 10.83 -11.43
N ILE A 28 -24.70 11.75 -10.98
CA ILE A 28 -23.31 11.88 -11.43
C ILE A 28 -22.50 10.66 -11.00
N ASN A 29 -22.68 10.19 -9.78
CA ASN A 29 -21.91 9.07 -9.24
C ASN A 29 -22.31 7.74 -9.90
N LYS A 30 -23.60 7.51 -10.13
CA LYS A 30 -24.09 6.33 -10.87
C LYS A 30 -23.64 6.34 -12.32
N ALA A 31 -23.67 7.50 -12.99
CA ALA A 31 -23.18 7.63 -14.35
C ALA A 31 -21.68 7.36 -14.44
N LEU A 32 -20.90 7.83 -13.46
CA LEU A 32 -19.47 7.56 -13.38
C LEU A 32 -19.19 6.06 -13.20
N LEU A 33 -19.90 5.39 -12.28
CA LEU A 33 -19.76 3.95 -12.06
C LEU A 33 -20.15 3.14 -13.30
N ALA A 34 -21.22 3.55 -14.00
CA ALA A 34 -21.66 2.91 -15.23
C ALA A 34 -20.69 3.10 -16.40
N ASP A 35 -19.75 4.03 -16.32
CA ASP A 35 -18.72 4.27 -17.36
C ASP A 35 -17.32 3.79 -16.95
N THR A 36 -17.16 3.33 -15.73
CA THR A 36 -15.86 2.92 -15.16
C THR A 36 -15.43 1.55 -15.69
N ASP A 37 -14.21 1.46 -16.23
CA ASP A 37 -13.60 0.21 -16.70
C ASP A 37 -12.84 -0.55 -15.59
N VAL A 38 -12.18 0.19 -14.68
CA VAL A 38 -11.34 -0.38 -13.63
C VAL A 38 -11.54 0.36 -12.32
N ILE A 39 -11.75 -0.39 -11.24
CA ILE A 39 -11.70 0.10 -9.86
C ILE A 39 -10.50 -0.50 -9.15
N VAL A 40 -9.73 0.37 -8.50
CA VAL A 40 -8.63 -0.03 -7.60
C VAL A 40 -8.87 0.60 -6.24
N THR A 41 -9.07 -0.20 -5.22
CA THR A 41 -9.14 0.27 -3.83
C THR A 41 -7.75 0.31 -3.21
N ALA A 42 -7.44 1.36 -2.44
CA ALA A 42 -6.11 1.60 -1.87
C ALA A 42 -6.15 2.46 -0.60
N THR A 43 -7.21 2.35 0.19
CA THR A 43 -7.46 3.28 1.32
C THR A 43 -6.98 2.75 2.66
N GLY A 44 -6.79 1.44 2.79
CA GLY A 44 -6.56 0.79 4.09
C GLY A 44 -7.78 0.81 5.01
N ASN A 45 -8.97 1.07 4.48
CA ASN A 45 -10.22 1.16 5.22
C ASN A 45 -11.13 -0.05 4.90
N VAL A 46 -12.34 -0.07 5.40
CA VAL A 46 -13.30 -1.17 5.24
C VAL A 46 -14.46 -0.75 4.34
N ASN A 47 -14.94 -1.69 3.49
CA ASN A 47 -16.13 -1.53 2.64
C ASN A 47 -16.11 -0.25 1.78
N VAL A 48 -14.96 0.13 1.27
CA VAL A 48 -14.80 1.29 0.39
C VAL A 48 -15.49 1.05 -0.96
N CYS A 49 -15.40 -0.19 -1.47
CA CYS A 49 -16.15 -0.67 -2.62
C CYS A 49 -17.30 -1.55 -2.12
N ASP A 50 -18.35 -0.89 -1.68
CA ASP A 50 -19.53 -1.50 -1.09
C ASP A 50 -20.50 -2.07 -2.15
N ARG A 51 -21.60 -2.67 -1.68
CA ARG A 51 -22.65 -3.22 -2.55
C ARG A 51 -23.23 -2.18 -3.52
N PHE A 52 -23.38 -0.92 -3.09
CA PHE A 52 -23.93 0.11 -3.97
C PHE A 52 -23.01 0.37 -5.15
N ILE A 53 -21.71 0.47 -4.92
CA ILE A 53 -20.71 0.60 -5.99
C ILE A 53 -20.76 -0.63 -6.89
N LEU A 54 -20.66 -1.82 -6.31
CA LEU A 54 -20.63 -3.10 -7.03
C LEU A 54 -21.87 -3.29 -7.95
N ASP A 55 -23.06 -2.98 -7.44
CA ASP A 55 -24.31 -3.11 -8.19
C ASP A 55 -24.40 -2.16 -9.40
N ASN A 56 -23.82 -0.96 -9.29
CA ASN A 56 -23.90 0.07 -10.32
C ASN A 56 -22.73 0.05 -11.33
N LEU A 57 -21.77 -0.87 -11.19
CA LEU A 57 -20.70 -1.03 -12.18
C LEU A 57 -21.27 -1.61 -13.49
N LYS A 58 -20.71 -1.17 -14.62
CA LYS A 58 -21.03 -1.78 -15.92
C LYS A 58 -20.49 -3.21 -16.01
N SER A 59 -21.07 -3.97 -16.93
CA SER A 59 -20.57 -5.31 -17.24
C SER A 59 -19.14 -5.26 -17.77
N GLY A 60 -18.29 -6.14 -17.26
CA GLY A 60 -16.89 -6.24 -17.64
C GLY A 60 -15.94 -5.35 -16.83
N THR A 61 -16.44 -4.52 -15.90
CA THR A 61 -15.57 -3.73 -15.01
C THR A 61 -14.63 -4.64 -14.24
N MET A 62 -13.35 -4.29 -14.20
CA MET A 62 -12.33 -4.95 -13.42
C MET A 62 -12.25 -4.31 -12.04
N VAL A 63 -12.26 -5.13 -10.98
CA VAL A 63 -12.19 -4.68 -9.58
C VAL A 63 -10.99 -5.32 -8.91
N CYS A 64 -10.16 -4.55 -8.25
CA CYS A 64 -9.00 -5.05 -7.52
C CYS A 64 -8.67 -4.16 -6.31
N ASN A 65 -7.90 -4.72 -5.40
CA ASN A 65 -7.45 -4.06 -4.18
C ASN A 65 -5.92 -4.01 -4.12
N ILE A 66 -5.36 -2.90 -3.72
CA ILE A 66 -3.95 -2.71 -3.38
C ILE A 66 -3.78 -2.25 -1.92
N GLY A 67 -4.88 -2.06 -1.20
CA GLY A 67 -4.87 -1.82 0.24
C GLY A 67 -4.38 -3.04 1.02
N HIS A 68 -3.99 -2.85 2.26
CA HIS A 68 -3.30 -3.88 3.04
C HIS A 68 -4.16 -5.12 3.34
N PHE A 69 -5.45 -4.92 3.58
CA PHE A 69 -6.41 -5.99 3.90
C PHE A 69 -7.42 -6.20 2.79
N ASP A 70 -8.03 -7.37 2.76
CA ASP A 70 -9.05 -7.81 1.79
C ASP A 70 -10.48 -7.30 2.10
N ASN A 71 -10.62 -6.43 3.08
CA ASN A 71 -11.90 -5.91 3.55
C ASN A 71 -12.34 -4.58 2.89
N GLU A 72 -11.56 -4.06 1.95
CA GLU A 72 -11.94 -2.84 1.22
C GLU A 72 -13.07 -3.08 0.22
N ILE A 73 -13.16 -4.28 -0.34
CA ILE A 73 -14.21 -4.69 -1.28
C ILE A 73 -15.17 -5.64 -0.55
N ASP A 74 -16.47 -5.40 -0.65
CA ASP A 74 -17.49 -6.26 -0.04
C ASP A 74 -17.61 -7.60 -0.81
N THR A 75 -16.59 -8.44 -0.65
CA THR A 75 -16.53 -9.76 -1.27
C THR A 75 -17.55 -10.71 -0.67
N GLN A 76 -17.95 -10.51 0.60
CA GLN A 76 -18.96 -11.33 1.25
C GLN A 76 -20.33 -11.12 0.59
N TYR A 77 -20.72 -9.88 0.31
CA TYR A 77 -21.93 -9.59 -0.46
C TYR A 77 -21.97 -10.34 -1.80
N MET A 78 -20.86 -10.30 -2.55
CA MET A 78 -20.76 -11.00 -3.82
C MET A 78 -20.86 -12.53 -3.67
N ARG A 79 -20.26 -13.11 -2.62
CA ARG A 79 -20.36 -14.55 -2.36
C ARG A 79 -21.78 -14.99 -2.03
N ASP A 80 -22.50 -14.19 -1.30
CA ASP A 80 -23.87 -14.51 -0.86
C ASP A 80 -24.90 -14.37 -2.00
N HIS A 81 -24.69 -13.43 -2.93
CA HIS A 81 -25.72 -13.05 -3.89
C HIS A 81 -25.37 -13.37 -5.34
N TRP A 82 -24.07 -13.49 -5.71
CA TRP A 82 -23.59 -13.59 -7.06
C TRP A 82 -22.92 -14.95 -7.35
N HIS A 83 -22.79 -15.28 -8.65
CA HIS A 83 -22.12 -16.50 -9.07
C HIS A 83 -20.64 -16.25 -9.35
N TRP A 84 -19.75 -17.07 -8.81
CA TRP A 84 -18.31 -17.00 -8.94
C TRP A 84 -17.78 -18.08 -9.89
N GLU A 85 -16.99 -17.68 -10.87
CA GLU A 85 -16.29 -18.55 -11.81
C GLU A 85 -14.82 -18.15 -11.90
N GLU A 86 -13.91 -19.03 -11.52
CA GLU A 86 -12.47 -18.80 -11.70
C GLU A 86 -12.11 -19.07 -13.15
N ILE A 87 -11.74 -18.01 -13.91
CA ILE A 87 -11.34 -18.11 -15.32
C ILE A 87 -9.84 -18.27 -15.53
N LYS A 88 -9.06 -17.85 -14.56
CA LYS A 88 -7.60 -18.06 -14.43
C LYS A 88 -7.25 -18.04 -12.94
N PRO A 89 -6.08 -18.59 -12.53
CA PRO A 89 -5.62 -18.43 -11.16
C PRO A 89 -5.68 -16.98 -10.70
N GLN A 90 -6.37 -16.75 -9.60
CA GLN A 90 -6.58 -15.42 -8.98
C GLN A 90 -7.38 -14.42 -9.85
N VAL A 91 -8.12 -14.87 -10.87
CA VAL A 91 -9.00 -14.04 -11.71
C VAL A 91 -10.37 -14.67 -11.77
N HIS A 92 -11.36 -14.00 -11.21
CA HIS A 92 -12.72 -14.49 -11.12
C HIS A 92 -13.66 -13.61 -11.95
N LYS A 93 -14.49 -14.27 -12.76
CA LYS A 93 -15.69 -13.65 -13.32
C LYS A 93 -16.81 -13.80 -12.31
N ILE A 94 -17.37 -12.69 -11.89
CA ILE A 94 -18.45 -12.63 -10.92
C ILE A 94 -19.71 -12.15 -11.61
N SER A 95 -20.63 -13.07 -11.89
CA SER A 95 -21.93 -12.74 -12.51
C SER A 95 -22.86 -12.15 -11.44
N LYS A 96 -23.49 -11.00 -11.75
CA LYS A 96 -24.31 -10.24 -10.78
C LYS A 96 -25.65 -10.91 -10.43
N THR A 97 -25.78 -12.19 -10.71
CA THR A 97 -26.88 -13.05 -10.32
C THR A 97 -26.32 -14.41 -9.89
N LYS A 98 -27.18 -15.30 -9.39
CA LYS A 98 -26.76 -16.70 -9.13
C LYS A 98 -26.59 -17.53 -10.40
N GLU A 99 -26.87 -16.98 -11.57
CA GLU A 99 -26.78 -17.68 -12.85
C GLU A 99 -25.40 -17.53 -13.47
N ALA A 100 -24.78 -18.66 -13.81
CA ALA A 100 -23.43 -18.69 -14.37
C ALA A 100 -23.29 -17.98 -15.74
N ASN A 101 -24.34 -17.91 -16.52
CA ASN A 101 -24.34 -17.36 -17.88
C ASN A 101 -24.86 -15.91 -17.99
N ASP A 102 -24.97 -15.21 -16.88
CA ASP A 102 -25.37 -13.81 -16.89
C ASP A 102 -24.33 -12.98 -17.67
N LYS A 103 -24.83 -12.14 -18.56
CA LYS A 103 -24.01 -11.19 -19.33
C LYS A 103 -23.58 -9.99 -18.49
N ASN A 104 -24.24 -9.76 -17.36
CA ASN A 104 -23.89 -8.70 -16.42
C ASN A 104 -22.93 -9.26 -15.36
N TYR A 105 -21.63 -9.01 -15.52
CA TYR A 105 -20.59 -9.51 -14.66
C TYR A 105 -19.51 -8.47 -14.42
N ILE A 106 -18.72 -8.67 -13.38
CA ILE A 106 -17.46 -7.96 -13.13
C ILE A 106 -16.30 -8.96 -13.12
N VAL A 107 -15.09 -8.47 -13.25
CA VAL A 107 -13.86 -9.27 -13.11
C VAL A 107 -13.17 -8.89 -11.81
N LEU A 108 -13.15 -9.80 -10.84
CA LEU A 108 -12.47 -9.61 -9.56
C LEU A 108 -11.08 -10.23 -9.59
N LEU A 109 -10.06 -9.45 -9.24
CA LEU A 109 -8.68 -9.92 -9.14
C LEU A 109 -8.32 -10.26 -7.70
N ALA A 110 -7.51 -11.31 -7.54
CA ALA A 110 -6.97 -11.81 -6.26
C ALA A 110 -8.04 -12.02 -5.18
N GLU A 111 -9.32 -12.23 -5.56
CA GLU A 111 -10.45 -12.36 -4.63
C GLU A 111 -10.61 -11.16 -3.67
N GLY A 112 -10.21 -9.96 -4.08
CA GLY A 112 -10.21 -8.76 -3.25
C GLY A 112 -8.98 -8.60 -2.35
N ARG A 113 -8.06 -9.58 -2.33
CA ARG A 113 -6.77 -9.47 -1.66
C ARG A 113 -5.80 -8.58 -2.45
N LEU A 114 -4.60 -8.34 -1.91
CA LEU A 114 -3.55 -7.55 -2.56
C LEU A 114 -3.24 -8.05 -3.98
N VAL A 115 -3.63 -7.27 -4.98
CA VAL A 115 -3.50 -7.64 -6.40
C VAL A 115 -2.03 -7.78 -6.84
N ASN A 116 -1.13 -7.00 -6.27
CA ASN A 116 0.31 -7.08 -6.56
C ASN A 116 0.95 -8.40 -6.09
N LEU A 117 0.34 -9.08 -5.13
CA LEU A 117 0.78 -10.40 -4.67
C LEU A 117 0.01 -11.54 -5.36
N GLY A 118 -1.29 -11.39 -5.55
CA GLY A 118 -2.14 -12.42 -6.16
C GLY A 118 -1.97 -12.54 -7.67
N ASN A 119 -1.83 -11.42 -8.38
CA ASN A 119 -1.78 -11.36 -9.84
C ASN A 119 -0.44 -10.86 -10.41
N ALA A 120 0.53 -10.55 -9.56
CA ALA A 120 1.87 -10.13 -9.95
C ALA A 120 2.91 -10.76 -9.02
N THR A 121 4.16 -10.33 -9.12
CA THR A 121 5.28 -10.91 -8.36
C THR A 121 5.56 -10.19 -7.03
N GLY A 122 4.80 -9.15 -6.70
CA GLY A 122 5.09 -8.27 -5.57
C GLY A 122 6.39 -7.47 -5.77
N HIS A 123 6.99 -7.02 -4.67
CA HIS A 123 8.30 -6.35 -4.73
C HIS A 123 9.40 -7.37 -4.99
N PRO A 124 10.40 -7.03 -5.84
CA PRO A 124 11.56 -7.90 -6.03
C PRO A 124 12.29 -8.15 -4.70
N SER A 125 12.71 -9.39 -4.47
CA SER A 125 13.41 -9.79 -3.24
C SER A 125 14.62 -8.91 -2.94
N ARG A 126 15.33 -8.49 -3.99
CA ARG A 126 16.51 -7.62 -3.88
C ARG A 126 16.17 -6.22 -3.34
N ILE A 127 14.97 -5.71 -3.60
CA ILE A 127 14.50 -4.44 -3.00
C ILE A 127 14.06 -4.67 -1.56
N MET A 128 13.38 -5.79 -1.29
CA MET A 128 12.95 -6.16 0.05
C MET A 128 14.11 -6.43 1.01
N ASP A 129 15.25 -6.84 0.50
CA ASP A 129 16.47 -7.09 1.27
C ASP A 129 16.88 -5.85 2.10
N GLY A 130 16.81 -4.65 1.53
CA GLY A 130 17.04 -3.40 2.26
C GLY A 130 16.06 -3.18 3.42
N SER A 131 14.77 -3.47 3.20
CA SER A 131 13.77 -3.38 4.26
C SER A 131 14.02 -4.38 5.38
N PHE A 132 14.41 -5.61 5.04
CA PHE A 132 14.73 -6.64 6.04
C PHE A 132 16.01 -6.30 6.80
N ALA A 133 17.04 -5.77 6.12
CA ALA A 133 18.25 -5.29 6.77
C ALA A 133 17.94 -4.20 7.80
N ASN A 134 17.12 -3.21 7.46
CA ASN A 134 16.67 -2.18 8.39
C ASN A 134 15.91 -2.76 9.58
N GLN A 135 15.02 -3.73 9.35
CA GLN A 135 14.30 -4.40 10.44
C GLN A 135 15.23 -5.15 11.39
N VAL A 136 16.24 -5.84 10.86
CA VAL A 136 17.24 -6.55 11.68
C VAL A 136 18.09 -5.57 12.48
N LEU A 137 18.58 -4.50 11.84
CA LEU A 137 19.36 -3.46 12.53
C LEU A 137 18.55 -2.77 13.62
N ALA A 138 17.27 -2.48 13.38
CA ALA A 138 16.39 -1.91 14.38
C ALA A 138 16.24 -2.82 15.60
N GLN A 139 16.07 -4.12 15.40
CA GLN A 139 16.01 -5.10 16.50
C GLN A 139 17.35 -5.18 17.26
N MET A 140 18.47 -5.19 16.54
CA MET A 140 19.80 -5.20 17.18
C MET A 140 20.06 -3.93 17.97
N PHE A 141 19.67 -2.78 17.45
CA PHE A 141 19.79 -1.49 18.10
C PHE A 141 18.96 -1.45 19.38
N LEU A 142 17.69 -1.82 19.31
CA LEU A 142 16.79 -1.89 20.45
C LEU A 142 17.32 -2.86 21.54
N TYR A 143 17.79 -4.03 21.13
CA TYR A 143 18.39 -5.00 22.06
C TYR A 143 19.61 -4.43 22.77
N LYS A 144 20.53 -3.81 22.05
CA LYS A 144 21.74 -3.21 22.62
C LYS A 144 21.41 -2.08 23.60
N GLN A 145 20.46 -1.23 23.27
CA GLN A 145 20.08 -0.10 24.12
C GLN A 145 19.29 -0.53 25.35
N ALA A 146 18.29 -1.38 25.18
CA ALA A 146 17.32 -1.66 26.22
C ALA A 146 17.65 -2.92 27.05
N PHE A 147 18.21 -3.96 26.42
CA PHE A 147 18.33 -5.27 27.07
C PHE A 147 19.74 -5.70 27.43
N ALA A 148 20.75 -5.32 26.64
CA ALA A 148 22.11 -5.78 26.88
C ALA A 148 22.83 -5.05 28.02
N THR A 149 22.42 -3.82 28.35
CA THR A 149 23.14 -2.94 29.27
C THR A 149 22.36 -2.58 30.54
N ILE A 150 21.08 -2.90 30.62
CA ILE A 150 20.20 -2.47 31.70
C ILE A 150 19.60 -3.69 32.41
N ASN A 151 19.90 -3.83 33.72
CA ASN A 151 19.33 -4.90 34.55
C ASN A 151 18.05 -4.49 35.30
N ASP A 152 17.63 -3.21 35.18
CA ASP A 152 16.48 -2.65 35.85
C ASP A 152 15.26 -2.68 34.91
N GLU A 153 14.23 -3.42 35.29
CA GLU A 153 13.01 -3.59 34.48
C GLU A 153 12.20 -2.30 34.31
N GLU A 154 12.24 -1.39 35.28
CA GLU A 154 11.54 -0.09 35.16
C GLU A 154 12.24 0.80 34.13
N LYS A 155 13.58 0.85 34.18
CA LYS A 155 14.37 1.58 33.18
C LYS A 155 14.24 0.99 31.78
N LYS A 156 14.13 -0.34 31.67
CA LYS A 156 13.86 -0.98 30.38
C LYS A 156 12.53 -0.49 29.79
N LYS A 157 11.47 -0.40 30.60
CA LYS A 157 10.16 0.10 30.16
C LYS A 157 10.19 1.55 29.71
N GLU A 158 10.98 2.40 30.38
CA GLU A 158 11.13 3.80 29.99
C GLU A 158 11.81 3.97 28.62
N LEU A 159 12.70 3.02 28.26
CA LEU A 159 13.41 3.00 26.99
C LEU A 159 12.61 2.37 25.84
N LEU A 160 11.54 1.61 26.16
CA LEU A 160 10.62 1.06 25.15
C LEU A 160 9.68 2.15 24.63
N LYS A 161 10.21 3.02 23.79
CA LYS A 161 9.48 4.08 23.09
C LYS A 161 9.42 3.78 21.61
N VAL A 162 8.41 4.32 20.95
CA VAL A 162 8.37 4.33 19.49
C VAL A 162 9.32 5.43 19.02
N GLU A 163 10.41 5.03 18.43
CA GLU A 163 11.47 5.92 17.94
C GLU A 163 11.75 5.63 16.47
N VAL A 164 12.26 6.62 15.77
CA VAL A 164 12.77 6.44 14.41
C VAL A 164 14.17 5.84 14.50
N LEU A 165 14.47 4.90 13.60
CA LEU A 165 15.81 4.31 13.49
C LEU A 165 16.85 5.42 13.27
N PRO A 166 18.02 5.39 13.93
CA PRO A 166 19.09 6.35 13.65
C PRO A 166 19.44 6.40 12.16
N MET A 167 19.54 7.60 11.61
CA MET A 167 19.75 7.82 10.18
C MET A 167 21.02 7.15 9.65
N GLU A 168 22.06 7.06 10.49
CA GLU A 168 23.32 6.42 10.17
C GLU A 168 23.16 4.93 9.83
N LEU A 169 22.25 4.23 10.52
CA LEU A 169 21.96 2.82 10.25
C LEU A 169 21.19 2.63 8.94
N ASP A 170 20.24 3.52 8.67
CA ASP A 170 19.49 3.51 7.41
C ASP A 170 20.41 3.83 6.21
N GLU A 171 21.32 4.79 6.37
CA GLU A 171 22.32 5.13 5.35
C GLU A 171 23.33 4.01 5.12
N GLU A 172 23.73 3.28 6.17
CA GLU A 172 24.60 2.11 6.04
C GLU A 172 23.94 1.03 5.17
N VAL A 173 22.68 0.73 5.39
CA VAL A 173 21.92 -0.21 4.54
C VAL A 173 21.84 0.30 3.10
N ALA A 174 21.54 1.58 2.91
CA ALA A 174 21.46 2.17 1.58
C ALA A 174 22.80 2.07 0.84
N GLN A 175 23.92 2.28 1.51
CA GLN A 175 25.26 2.16 0.94
C GLN A 175 25.52 0.72 0.46
N TYR A 176 25.27 -0.28 1.30
CA TYR A 176 25.42 -1.69 0.90
C TYR A 176 24.51 -2.07 -0.27
N MET A 177 23.28 -1.55 -0.29
CA MET A 177 22.38 -1.77 -1.41
C MET A 177 22.92 -1.19 -2.72
N VAL A 178 23.42 0.06 -2.71
CA VAL A 178 24.00 0.71 -3.90
C VAL A 178 25.17 -0.11 -4.42
N GLU A 179 26.09 -0.53 -3.56
CA GLU A 179 27.21 -1.39 -3.92
C GLU A 179 26.74 -2.74 -4.49
N GLY A 180 25.76 -3.37 -3.84
CA GLY A 180 25.13 -4.62 -4.28
C GLY A 180 24.46 -4.52 -5.65
N PHE A 181 24.02 -3.33 -6.08
CA PHE A 181 23.49 -3.05 -7.42
C PHE A 181 24.58 -2.65 -8.43
N GLY A 182 25.85 -2.66 -8.02
CA GLY A 182 26.99 -2.23 -8.86
C GLY A 182 27.08 -0.71 -9.01
N GLY A 183 26.39 0.03 -8.15
CA GLY A 183 26.51 1.48 -8.08
C GLY A 183 27.72 1.93 -7.28
N VAL A 184 28.06 3.20 -7.42
CA VAL A 184 29.15 3.85 -6.67
C VAL A 184 28.59 5.11 -6.00
N VAL A 185 28.72 5.19 -4.69
CA VAL A 185 28.36 6.40 -3.95
C VAL A 185 29.47 7.43 -4.12
N THR A 186 29.13 8.60 -4.67
CA THR A 186 30.06 9.70 -4.81
C THR A 186 30.27 10.42 -3.48
N LYS A 187 31.51 10.86 -3.22
CA LYS A 187 31.80 11.68 -2.04
C LYS A 187 31.49 13.14 -2.34
N LEU A 188 30.73 13.76 -1.44
CA LEU A 188 30.45 15.19 -1.53
C LEU A 188 31.75 15.99 -1.38
N THR A 189 31.91 17.05 -2.21
CA THR A 189 32.85 18.10 -1.91
C THR A 189 32.33 18.97 -0.77
N LYS A 190 33.21 19.77 -0.16
CA LYS A 190 32.80 20.71 0.89
C LYS A 190 31.74 21.69 0.38
N ASP A 191 31.93 22.23 -0.82
CA ASP A 191 31.00 23.21 -1.43
C ASP A 191 29.61 22.57 -1.67
N GLN A 192 29.57 21.27 -2.07
CA GLN A 192 28.32 20.55 -2.24
C GLN A 192 27.61 20.28 -0.89
N ALA A 193 28.37 19.87 0.11
CA ALA A 193 27.81 19.62 1.46
C ALA A 193 27.28 20.91 2.09
N ASP A 194 28.05 22.01 1.98
CA ASP A 194 27.65 23.34 2.46
C ASP A 194 26.37 23.83 1.73
N TYR A 195 26.26 23.59 0.42
CA TYR A 195 25.12 24.01 -0.38
C TYR A 195 23.81 23.33 0.05
N ILE A 196 23.85 22.03 0.38
CA ILE A 196 22.68 21.26 0.83
C ILE A 196 22.56 21.19 2.35
N ASN A 197 23.47 21.87 3.08
CA ASN A 197 23.49 21.95 4.54
C ASN A 197 23.54 20.58 5.24
N VAL A 198 24.47 19.72 4.83
CA VAL A 198 24.77 18.43 5.46
C VAL A 198 26.28 18.31 5.71
N ASP A 199 26.70 17.36 6.55
CA ASP A 199 28.10 17.02 6.69
C ASP A 199 28.61 16.25 5.45
N VAL A 200 29.90 16.42 5.10
CA VAL A 200 30.54 15.71 3.98
C VAL A 200 30.46 14.18 4.15
N LYS A 201 30.38 13.72 5.37
CA LYS A 201 30.31 12.29 5.72
C LYS A 201 28.90 11.78 6.03
N GLY A 202 27.90 12.66 5.98
CA GLY A 202 26.54 12.35 6.40
C GLY A 202 26.29 12.65 7.89
N PRO A 203 25.09 12.37 8.43
CA PRO A 203 23.97 11.86 7.65
C PRO A 203 23.48 12.82 6.56
N TYR A 204 23.08 12.28 5.42
CA TYR A 204 22.68 13.07 4.25
C TYR A 204 21.20 13.47 4.25
N LYS A 205 20.39 12.84 5.11
CA LYS A 205 18.99 13.22 5.32
C LYS A 205 18.92 14.29 6.43
N PRO A 206 18.22 15.41 6.23
CA PRO A 206 17.99 16.36 7.30
C PRO A 206 17.02 15.77 8.35
N GLU A 207 17.11 16.23 9.60
CA GLU A 207 16.20 15.80 10.68
C GLU A 207 14.71 16.03 10.37
N SER A 208 14.41 16.99 9.49
CA SER A 208 13.06 17.27 9.02
C SER A 208 12.54 16.31 7.95
N TYR A 209 13.37 15.38 7.47
CA TYR A 209 12.96 14.41 6.46
C TYR A 209 11.95 13.45 7.07
N LYS A 210 10.77 13.40 6.48
CA LYS A 210 9.71 12.45 6.84
C LYS A 210 9.54 11.45 5.71
N TYR A 211 9.43 10.19 6.08
CA TYR A 211 9.13 9.08 5.17
C TYR A 211 7.69 9.14 4.69
#